data_fbd87326c3402cbda84acf9f6babbff6
#
_entry.id   fbd87326c3402cbda84acf9f6babbff6
#
_cell.length_a   1.000
_cell.length_b   1.000
_cell.length_c   1.000
_cell.angle_alpha   90.00
_cell.angle_beta   90.00
_cell.angle_gamma   90.00
#
_symmetry.space_group_name_H-M   'P 1'
#
loop_
_entity.id
_entity.type
_entity.pdbx_description
1 polymer ?
#
loop_
_entity_poly.entity_id
_entity_poly.type
_entity_poly.pdbx_seq_one_letter_code
_entity_poly.pdbx_strand_id
1 'polypeptide(L)'
;GLRSIDDPLIIDNYDNLCARADCPVPEVVIRFGRYPVSKSATALLERVRPVSLAVDVAETRDFNAATDVFVGTTPLGFVRSGWRAEGRKAQHRFADAWVALNDEARLRILAVEWDGVATHDSEAAEGAYVRSLLELAPEGSCLFSANSMSIRAVDTFYVKDGKPLAVMANRGQNGIDGVVSTAVGVAQHFAQTTFLTGDFTLLHDLSGLALQREMLLQRRGPAGTPSLVIVLLNNNGGAIFDMLPQASADPYFERLFLAPQDVRF
;
A
#
# COMPACT_ATOMS: atom_id res chain seq x y z
N GLY A 1 9.66 -2.78 3.37
CA GLY A 1 9.50 -1.64 4.24
C GLY A 1 9.53 -2.03 5.72
N LEU A 2 8.99 -1.17 6.57
CA LEU A 2 9.04 -1.41 8.04
C LEU A 2 8.27 -2.68 8.47
N ARG A 3 7.27 -3.13 7.72
CA ARG A 3 6.49 -4.34 8.05
C ARG A 3 7.27 -5.66 7.99
N SER A 4 8.47 -5.64 7.40
CA SER A 4 9.41 -6.76 7.50
C SER A 4 10.21 -6.78 8.81
N ILE A 5 9.90 -5.92 9.75
CA ILE A 5 10.52 -5.85 11.08
C ILE A 5 9.42 -6.13 12.11
N ASP A 6 9.65 -7.11 12.96
CA ASP A 6 8.73 -7.41 14.06
C ASP A 6 9.09 -6.58 15.30
N ASP A 7 8.65 -5.32 15.29
CA ASP A 7 8.79 -4.39 16.42
C ASP A 7 7.41 -3.89 16.85
N PRO A 8 7.04 -3.91 18.13
CA PRO A 8 5.73 -3.49 18.61
C PRO A 8 5.41 -2.02 18.28
N LEU A 9 6.41 -1.16 18.14
CA LEU A 9 6.21 0.25 17.80
C LEU A 9 5.89 0.47 16.30
N ILE A 10 5.98 -0.57 15.46
CA ILE A 10 5.54 -0.51 14.08
C ILE A 10 4.04 -0.77 14.02
N ILE A 11 3.28 0.30 13.82
CA ILE A 11 1.82 0.28 13.69
C ILE A 11 1.49 -0.01 12.22
N ASP A 12 1.15 -1.23 11.91
CA ASP A 12 0.92 -1.71 10.55
C ASP A 12 -0.54 -1.57 10.07
N ASN A 13 -1.48 -1.43 11.01
CA ASN A 13 -2.90 -1.26 10.73
C ASN A 13 -3.37 0.20 10.86
N TYR A 14 -2.47 1.15 10.70
CA TYR A 14 -2.71 2.57 10.94
C TYR A 14 -3.89 3.15 10.13
N ASP A 15 -4.14 2.65 8.91
CA ASP A 15 -5.25 3.12 8.07
C ASP A 15 -6.60 2.91 8.75
N ASN A 16 -6.84 1.69 9.26
CA ASN A 16 -8.05 1.35 10.01
C ASN A 16 -8.14 2.15 11.33
N LEU A 17 -7.02 2.32 12.02
CA LEU A 17 -6.98 2.99 13.30
C LEU A 17 -7.22 4.49 13.19
N CYS A 18 -6.66 5.15 12.19
CA CYS A 18 -6.84 6.59 11.96
C CYS A 18 -8.30 6.98 11.68
N ALA A 19 -9.14 6.05 11.23
CA ALA A 19 -10.58 6.26 11.03
C ALA A 19 -11.39 6.20 12.34
N ARG A 20 -10.83 5.66 13.44
CA ARG A 20 -11.54 5.49 14.70
C ARG A 20 -11.63 6.79 15.48
N ALA A 21 -12.70 6.93 16.26
CA ALA A 21 -12.89 8.09 17.12
C ALA A 21 -11.93 8.09 18.35
N ASP A 22 -11.50 6.92 18.78
CA ASP A 22 -10.58 6.71 19.91
C ASP A 22 -9.10 6.62 19.49
N CYS A 23 -8.78 6.93 18.25
CA CYS A 23 -7.41 6.96 17.74
C CYS A 23 -6.57 7.98 18.54
N PRO A 24 -5.41 7.57 19.10
CA PRO A 24 -4.56 8.49 19.85
C PRO A 24 -4.03 9.61 18.94
N VAL A 25 -4.17 10.85 19.40
CA VAL A 25 -3.88 12.05 18.63
C VAL A 25 -2.43 12.47 18.81
N PRO A 26 -1.62 12.58 17.72
CA PRO A 26 -0.24 13.04 17.80
C PRO A 26 -0.15 14.55 17.99
N GLU A 27 0.80 15.00 18.80
CA GLU A 27 1.18 16.43 18.89
C GLU A 27 2.25 16.81 17.88
N VAL A 28 3.11 15.85 17.53
CA VAL A 28 4.20 16.01 16.55
C VAL A 28 4.19 14.83 15.60
N VAL A 29 4.37 15.11 14.32
CA VAL A 29 4.53 14.10 13.27
C VAL A 29 5.82 14.34 12.51
N ILE A 30 6.62 13.30 12.36
CA ILE A 30 7.83 13.33 11.53
C ILE A 30 7.58 12.37 10.36
N ARG A 31 7.46 12.93 9.16
CA ARG A 31 7.24 12.18 7.94
C ARG A 31 8.56 11.99 7.19
N PHE A 32 8.92 10.75 6.92
CA PHE A 32 10.06 10.41 6.07
C PHE A 32 9.58 10.11 4.66
N GLY A 33 9.95 10.97 3.71
CA GLY A 33 9.53 10.84 2.32
C GLY A 33 8.08 11.25 2.06
N ARG A 34 7.40 10.48 1.20
CA ARG A 34 6.06 10.80 0.69
C ARG A 34 4.93 10.52 1.69
N TYR A 35 3.77 11.11 1.41
CA TYR A 35 2.54 10.79 2.15
C TYR A 35 2.14 9.32 1.97
N PRO A 36 1.56 8.69 3.01
CA PRO A 36 0.99 7.37 2.90
C PRO A 36 -0.21 7.36 1.94
N VAL A 37 -0.61 6.16 1.50
CA VAL A 37 -1.78 5.98 0.63
C VAL A 37 -3.10 6.27 1.37
N SER A 38 -3.09 6.11 2.67
CA SER A 38 -4.25 6.19 3.56
C SER A 38 -4.94 7.55 3.55
N LYS A 39 -6.22 7.55 3.20
CA LYS A 39 -7.10 8.73 3.36
C LYS A 39 -7.40 9.01 4.83
N SER A 40 -7.56 7.96 5.63
CA SER A 40 -7.88 8.07 7.06
C SER A 40 -6.74 8.76 7.82
N ALA A 41 -5.49 8.40 7.54
CA ALA A 41 -4.34 9.07 8.12
C ALA A 41 -4.25 10.54 7.70
N THR A 42 -4.48 10.84 6.42
CA THR A 42 -4.51 12.23 5.94
C THR A 42 -5.61 13.04 6.63
N ALA A 43 -6.83 12.51 6.72
CA ALA A 43 -7.96 13.15 7.38
C ALA A 43 -7.72 13.37 8.89
N LEU A 44 -7.06 12.40 9.56
CA LEU A 44 -6.64 12.56 10.96
C LEU A 44 -5.69 13.76 11.11
N LEU A 45 -4.65 13.84 10.27
CA LEU A 45 -3.66 14.92 10.35
C LEU A 45 -4.27 16.30 10.02
N GLU A 46 -5.17 16.37 9.05
CA GLU A 46 -5.90 17.60 8.71
C GLU A 46 -6.80 18.08 9.85
N ARG A 47 -7.44 17.15 10.56
CA ARG A 47 -8.31 17.46 11.70
C ARG A 47 -7.51 17.91 12.92
N VAL A 48 -6.41 17.21 13.20
CA VAL A 48 -5.60 17.39 14.43
C VAL A 48 -4.62 18.54 14.32
N ARG A 49 -4.07 18.76 13.12
CA ARG A 49 -3.05 19.79 12.86
C ARG A 49 -1.85 19.69 13.82
N PRO A 50 -1.17 18.52 13.92
CA PRO A 50 0.05 18.40 14.71
C PRO A 50 1.18 19.24 14.13
N VAL A 51 2.19 19.56 14.93
CA VAL A 51 3.44 20.08 14.38
C VAL A 51 4.05 19.03 13.45
N SER A 52 4.23 19.38 12.19
CA SER A 52 4.59 18.45 11.14
C SER A 52 5.96 18.76 10.53
N LEU A 53 6.85 17.77 10.60
CA LEU A 53 8.16 17.81 9.96
C LEU A 53 8.19 16.85 8.78
N ALA A 54 8.68 17.30 7.62
CA ALA A 54 8.95 16.43 6.48
C ALA A 54 10.46 16.30 6.27
N VAL A 55 10.95 15.09 6.28
CA VAL A 55 12.37 14.74 6.09
C VAL A 55 12.53 14.07 4.74
N ASP A 56 13.18 14.74 3.79
CA ASP A 56 13.45 14.24 2.45
C ASP A 56 14.67 14.96 1.86
N VAL A 57 15.44 14.28 1.01
CA VAL A 57 16.64 14.85 0.37
C VAL A 57 16.33 15.64 -0.89
N ALA A 58 15.20 15.37 -1.54
CA ALA A 58 14.93 15.87 -2.89
C ALA A 58 13.56 16.51 -3.05
N GLU A 59 12.56 16.10 -2.28
CA GLU A 59 11.18 16.48 -2.51
C GLU A 59 10.55 17.13 -1.28
N THR A 60 9.93 18.29 -1.49
CA THR A 60 9.13 18.99 -0.48
C THR A 60 7.64 18.84 -0.77
N ARG A 61 7.19 17.63 -1.16
CA ARG A 61 5.79 17.38 -1.51
C ARG A 61 4.89 17.56 -0.30
N ASP A 62 4.05 18.56 -0.38
CA ASP A 62 3.08 18.94 0.64
C ASP A 62 1.80 19.46 -0.01
N PHE A 63 1.03 18.54 -0.62
CA PHE A 63 -0.16 18.88 -1.41
C PHE A 63 -1.32 19.43 -0.57
N ASN A 64 -1.30 19.24 0.75
CA ASN A 64 -2.32 19.74 1.67
C ASN A 64 -1.82 20.89 2.56
N ALA A 65 -0.61 21.42 2.29
CA ALA A 65 0.01 22.52 3.04
C ALA A 65 -0.02 22.29 4.56
N ALA A 66 0.32 21.08 5.00
CA ALA A 66 0.27 20.65 6.39
C ALA A 66 1.66 20.48 7.02
N THR A 67 2.75 20.81 6.30
CA THR A 67 4.12 20.66 6.79
C THR A 67 4.65 22.01 7.29
N ASP A 68 5.01 22.06 8.58
CA ASP A 68 5.58 23.26 9.19
C ASP A 68 7.08 23.40 8.92
N VAL A 69 7.81 22.28 8.87
CA VAL A 69 9.26 22.26 8.71
C VAL A 69 9.70 21.22 7.67
N PHE A 70 10.52 21.67 6.70
CA PHE A 70 11.21 20.76 5.77
C PHE A 70 12.66 20.59 6.18
N VAL A 71 13.09 19.33 6.30
CA VAL A 71 14.46 18.96 6.67
C VAL A 71 15.11 18.22 5.50
N GLY A 72 16.02 18.89 4.80
CA GLY A 72 16.71 18.39 3.61
C GLY A 72 17.81 17.38 3.96
N THR A 73 17.47 16.18 4.39
CA THR A 73 18.43 15.11 4.73
C THR A 73 17.82 13.73 4.52
N THR A 74 18.68 12.68 4.57
CA THR A 74 18.20 11.31 4.57
C THR A 74 17.55 10.95 5.92
N PRO A 75 16.65 9.94 5.98
CA PRO A 75 16.13 9.44 7.24
C PRO A 75 17.24 9.08 8.25
N LEU A 76 18.29 8.42 7.77
CA LEU A 76 19.45 8.05 8.60
C LEU A 76 20.21 9.28 9.10
N GLY A 77 20.41 10.30 8.24
CA GLY A 77 21.03 11.57 8.60
C GLY A 77 20.24 12.28 9.69
N PHE A 78 18.91 12.33 9.57
CA PHE A 78 18.03 12.89 10.56
C PHE A 78 18.16 12.19 11.93
N VAL A 79 18.09 10.87 11.95
CA VAL A 79 18.23 10.09 13.20
C VAL A 79 19.62 10.29 13.83
N ARG A 80 20.70 10.33 13.04
CA ARG A 80 22.07 10.55 13.50
C ARG A 80 22.35 11.98 13.98
N SER A 81 21.56 12.96 13.55
CA SER A 81 21.71 14.33 14.01
C SER A 81 21.42 14.51 15.51
N GLY A 82 20.86 13.48 16.14
CA GLY A 82 20.52 13.51 17.56
C GLY A 82 19.34 14.44 17.89
N TRP A 83 18.57 14.84 16.86
CA TRP A 83 17.37 15.64 17.09
C TRP A 83 16.46 14.96 18.12
N ARG A 84 16.09 15.68 19.15
CA ARG A 84 15.19 15.23 20.19
C ARG A 84 14.21 16.36 20.49
N ALA A 85 12.96 16.02 20.73
CA ALA A 85 12.00 16.96 21.28
C ALA A 85 12.42 17.31 22.71
N GLU A 86 12.96 18.50 22.96
CA GLU A 86 13.33 18.95 24.28
C GLU A 86 12.08 19.19 25.14
N GLY A 87 12.16 18.82 26.40
CA GLY A 87 11.25 19.28 27.45
C GLY A 87 10.06 18.39 27.79
N ARG A 88 9.83 17.27 27.10
CA ARG A 88 8.76 16.34 27.50
C ARG A 88 9.31 14.95 27.84
N LYS A 89 8.96 14.47 29.04
CA LYS A 89 9.13 13.05 29.38
C LYS A 89 8.29 12.24 28.39
N ALA A 90 8.91 11.25 27.77
CA ALA A 90 8.21 10.33 26.89
C ALA A 90 6.92 9.82 27.57
N GLN A 91 5.78 10.13 26.98
CA GLN A 91 4.51 9.61 27.49
C GLN A 91 4.35 8.20 26.91
N HIS A 92 4.79 7.19 27.66
CA HIS A 92 4.57 5.79 27.31
C HIS A 92 3.10 5.52 26.93
N ARG A 93 2.15 6.20 27.59
CA ARG A 93 0.71 6.07 27.33
C ARG A 93 0.30 6.28 25.86
N PHE A 94 0.97 7.17 25.12
CA PHE A 94 0.67 7.40 23.70
C PHE A 94 1.07 6.20 22.85
N ALA A 95 2.29 5.71 23.03
CA ALA A 95 2.79 4.53 22.33
C ALA A 95 1.98 3.28 22.72
N ASP A 96 1.75 3.07 24.03
CA ASP A 96 0.99 1.93 24.53
C ASP A 96 -0.44 1.89 23.97
N ALA A 97 -1.10 3.05 23.84
CA ALA A 97 -2.44 3.13 23.26
C ALA A 97 -2.44 2.75 21.75
N TRP A 98 -1.46 3.22 20.97
CA TRP A 98 -1.32 2.83 19.58
C TRP A 98 -1.03 1.33 19.42
N VAL A 99 -0.14 0.78 20.25
CA VAL A 99 0.20 -0.65 20.23
C VAL A 99 -1.03 -1.49 20.57
N ALA A 100 -1.77 -1.16 21.63
CA ALA A 100 -2.96 -1.90 22.03
C ALA A 100 -4.03 -1.92 20.94
N LEU A 101 -4.31 -0.78 20.31
CA LEU A 101 -5.25 -0.70 19.19
C LEU A 101 -4.77 -1.47 17.96
N ASN A 102 -3.46 -1.43 17.68
CA ASN A 102 -2.87 -2.17 16.57
C ASN A 102 -2.99 -3.68 16.77
N ASP A 103 -2.73 -4.16 17.98
CA ASP A 103 -2.84 -5.58 18.33
C ASP A 103 -4.30 -6.06 18.20
N GLU A 104 -5.28 -5.25 18.65
CA GLU A 104 -6.70 -5.53 18.45
C GLU A 104 -7.05 -5.63 16.97
N ALA A 105 -6.63 -4.65 16.15
CA ALA A 105 -6.89 -4.64 14.70
C ALA A 105 -6.23 -5.83 14.01
N ARG A 106 -4.99 -6.15 14.40
CA ARG A 106 -4.25 -7.29 13.89
C ARG A 106 -4.98 -8.61 14.13
N LEU A 107 -5.47 -8.84 15.35
CA LEU A 107 -6.26 -10.04 15.67
C LEU A 107 -7.50 -10.15 14.80
N ARG A 108 -8.20 -9.06 14.54
CA ARG A 108 -9.38 -9.03 13.67
C ARG A 108 -9.04 -9.37 12.23
N ILE A 109 -7.95 -8.80 11.69
CA ILE A 109 -7.50 -9.08 10.31
C ILE A 109 -7.07 -10.55 10.17
N LEU A 110 -6.35 -11.09 11.15
CA LEU A 110 -5.91 -12.47 11.14
C LEU A 110 -7.07 -13.48 11.31
N ALA A 111 -8.16 -13.06 11.96
CA ALA A 111 -9.36 -13.88 12.15
C ALA A 111 -10.27 -13.94 10.91
N VAL A 112 -10.01 -13.13 9.88
CA VAL A 112 -10.74 -13.23 8.61
C VAL A 112 -10.30 -14.51 7.90
N GLU A 113 -11.11 -15.53 7.99
CA GLU A 113 -10.89 -16.80 7.29
C GLU A 113 -11.44 -16.74 5.87
N TRP A 114 -10.69 -17.30 4.94
CA TRP A 114 -11.19 -17.59 3.61
C TRP A 114 -11.77 -18.99 3.61
N ASP A 115 -13.09 -19.09 3.52
CA ASP A 115 -13.82 -20.35 3.49
C ASP A 115 -13.86 -21.01 2.08
N GLY A 116 -13.19 -20.41 1.11
CA GLY A 116 -13.17 -20.91 -0.26
C GLY A 116 -14.48 -20.68 -1.04
N VAL A 117 -15.47 -20.08 -0.40
CA VAL A 117 -16.75 -19.73 -1.05
C VAL A 117 -16.68 -18.27 -1.47
N ALA A 118 -16.90 -18.02 -2.76
CA ALA A 118 -17.11 -16.65 -3.24
C ALA A 118 -18.42 -16.13 -2.63
N THR A 119 -18.31 -15.42 -1.53
CA THR A 119 -19.43 -14.67 -0.98
C THR A 119 -19.66 -13.43 -1.84
N HIS A 120 -20.92 -13.01 -1.99
CA HIS A 120 -21.27 -11.77 -2.71
C HIS A 120 -20.82 -10.51 -1.98
N ASP A 121 -20.15 -10.62 -0.84
CA ASP A 121 -19.53 -9.52 -0.10
C ASP A 121 -18.10 -9.33 -0.61
N SER A 122 -17.98 -8.58 -1.71
CA SER A 122 -16.76 -8.45 -2.50
C SER A 122 -15.57 -7.87 -1.72
N GLU A 123 -15.79 -6.95 -0.80
CA GLU A 123 -14.70 -6.30 -0.06
C GLU A 123 -14.00 -7.24 0.92
N ALA A 124 -14.75 -8.02 1.67
CA ALA A 124 -14.18 -9.01 2.59
C ALA A 124 -13.40 -10.10 1.84
N ALA A 125 -13.90 -10.53 0.68
CA ALA A 125 -13.23 -11.51 -0.16
C ALA A 125 -11.89 -11.00 -0.70
N GLU A 126 -11.82 -9.77 -1.24
CA GLU A 126 -10.57 -9.20 -1.75
C GLU A 126 -9.50 -9.09 -0.66
N GLY A 127 -9.85 -8.66 0.54
CA GLY A 127 -8.93 -8.58 1.68
C GLY A 127 -8.35 -9.95 2.08
N ALA A 128 -9.17 -10.99 2.08
CA ALA A 128 -8.73 -12.35 2.38
C ALA A 128 -7.73 -12.87 1.33
N TYR A 129 -7.98 -12.63 0.04
CA TYR A 129 -7.04 -12.98 -1.03
C TYR A 129 -5.72 -12.25 -0.90
N VAL A 130 -5.74 -10.94 -0.64
CA VAL A 130 -4.51 -10.13 -0.48
C VAL A 130 -3.72 -10.59 0.74
N ARG A 131 -4.39 -10.90 1.84
CA ARG A 131 -3.73 -11.45 3.03
C ARG A 131 -3.06 -12.79 2.73
N SER A 132 -3.77 -13.73 2.11
CA SER A 132 -3.21 -15.03 1.73
C SER A 132 -2.04 -14.89 0.76
N LEU A 133 -2.13 -13.94 -0.18
CA LEU A 133 -1.05 -13.63 -1.10
C LEU A 133 0.22 -13.16 -0.36
N LEU A 134 0.06 -12.26 0.60
CA LEU A 134 1.16 -11.74 1.41
C LEU A 134 1.78 -12.85 2.29
N GLU A 135 0.96 -13.72 2.86
CA GLU A 135 1.39 -14.84 3.67
C GLU A 135 2.18 -15.88 2.86
N LEU A 136 1.70 -16.20 1.64
CA LEU A 136 2.32 -17.18 0.75
C LEU A 136 3.53 -16.63 -0.03
N ALA A 137 3.71 -15.30 -0.08
CA ALA A 137 4.84 -14.71 -0.78
C ALA A 137 6.17 -15.19 -0.18
N PRO A 138 7.12 -15.72 -0.99
CA PRO A 138 8.39 -16.20 -0.48
C PRO A 138 9.25 -15.09 0.12
N GLU A 139 10.08 -15.46 1.11
CA GLU A 139 11.08 -14.54 1.65
C GLU A 139 12.03 -14.05 0.56
N GLY A 140 12.39 -12.77 0.60
CA GLY A 140 13.25 -12.14 -0.38
C GLY A 140 12.61 -11.90 -1.75
N SER A 141 11.34 -12.25 -1.92
CA SER A 141 10.57 -11.96 -3.14
C SER A 141 10.07 -10.52 -3.18
N CYS A 142 9.47 -10.14 -4.32
CA CYS A 142 8.83 -8.85 -4.50
C CYS A 142 7.32 -9.01 -4.70
N LEU A 143 6.53 -8.22 -3.97
CA LEU A 143 5.15 -7.92 -4.30
C LEU A 143 5.10 -6.55 -4.98
N PHE A 144 4.81 -6.54 -6.28
CA PHE A 144 4.52 -5.33 -7.02
C PHE A 144 3.01 -5.12 -7.10
N SER A 145 2.54 -4.01 -6.58
CA SER A 145 1.10 -3.71 -6.54
C SER A 145 0.72 -2.65 -7.56
N ALA A 146 -0.35 -2.87 -8.28
CA ALA A 146 -1.03 -1.84 -9.05
C ALA A 146 -1.58 -0.74 -8.14
N ASN A 147 -1.97 0.37 -8.75
CA ASN A 147 -2.70 1.45 -8.08
C ASN A 147 -4.17 1.04 -7.79
N SER A 148 -5.04 2.03 -7.51
CA SER A 148 -6.44 1.82 -7.18
C SER A 148 -6.64 1.03 -5.87
N MET A 149 -7.53 0.03 -5.87
CA MET A 149 -7.81 -0.78 -4.68
C MET A 149 -6.66 -1.72 -4.32
N SER A 150 -5.90 -2.23 -5.30
CA SER A 150 -4.81 -3.17 -5.06
C SER A 150 -3.80 -2.66 -4.03
N ILE A 151 -3.27 -1.44 -4.20
CA ILE A 151 -2.31 -0.89 -3.23
C ILE A 151 -2.96 -0.56 -1.88
N ARG A 152 -4.25 -0.20 -1.87
CA ARG A 152 -4.98 0.07 -0.63
C ARG A 152 -5.21 -1.22 0.14
N ALA A 153 -5.61 -2.28 -0.54
CA ALA A 153 -5.78 -3.59 0.06
C ALA A 153 -4.45 -4.11 0.64
N VAL A 154 -3.33 -3.94 -0.07
CA VAL A 154 -2.00 -4.25 0.49
C VAL A 154 -1.74 -3.43 1.75
N ASP A 155 -2.03 -2.12 1.75
CA ASP A 155 -1.78 -1.27 2.91
C ASP A 155 -2.64 -1.65 4.11
N THR A 156 -3.90 -2.04 3.88
CA THR A 156 -4.85 -2.43 4.93
C THR A 156 -4.57 -3.82 5.50
N PHE A 157 -4.25 -4.80 4.64
CA PHE A 157 -4.19 -6.21 5.04
C PHE A 157 -2.77 -6.77 5.22
N TYR A 158 -1.72 -5.98 4.97
CA TYR A 158 -0.35 -6.41 5.22
C TYR A 158 -0.01 -6.25 6.71
N VAL A 159 -0.18 -7.33 7.44
CA VAL A 159 0.23 -7.44 8.83
C VAL A 159 1.74 -7.71 8.89
N LYS A 160 2.46 -7.02 9.77
CA LYS A 160 3.90 -7.25 10.00
C LYS A 160 4.14 -8.66 10.52
N ASP A 161 5.11 -9.34 9.96
CA ASP A 161 5.47 -10.72 10.32
C ASP A 161 6.98 -10.96 10.39
N GLY A 162 7.78 -9.92 10.19
CA GLY A 162 9.24 -10.00 10.15
C GLY A 162 9.79 -10.59 8.85
N LYS A 163 8.95 -11.05 7.92
CA LYS A 163 9.38 -11.64 6.66
C LYS A 163 9.95 -10.58 5.72
N PRO A 164 11.18 -10.77 5.19
CA PRO A 164 11.76 -9.85 4.24
C PRO A 164 11.02 -9.93 2.89
N LEU A 165 10.08 -9.03 2.68
CA LEU A 165 9.31 -8.87 1.45
C LEU A 165 9.50 -7.45 0.91
N ALA A 166 9.93 -7.34 -0.36
CA ALA A 166 9.97 -6.06 -1.06
C ALA A 166 8.57 -5.72 -1.58
N VAL A 167 7.95 -4.64 -1.08
CA VAL A 167 6.67 -4.16 -1.61
C VAL A 167 6.92 -2.91 -2.43
N MET A 168 6.54 -2.94 -3.70
CA MET A 168 6.77 -1.86 -4.67
C MET A 168 5.48 -1.48 -5.39
N ALA A 169 5.38 -0.23 -5.82
CA ALA A 169 4.25 0.30 -6.60
C ALA A 169 4.65 1.58 -7.33
N ASN A 170 3.95 1.91 -8.41
CA ASN A 170 4.08 3.18 -9.10
C ASN A 170 3.36 4.27 -8.31
N ARG A 171 4.10 5.07 -7.51
CA ARG A 171 3.54 6.11 -6.65
C ARG A 171 4.01 7.53 -7.04
N GLY A 172 4.55 7.69 -8.24
CA GLY A 172 4.85 9.01 -8.82
C GLY A 172 3.58 9.65 -9.35
N GLN A 173 2.99 9.03 -10.35
CA GLN A 173 1.63 9.27 -10.83
C GLN A 173 0.80 8.04 -10.50
N ASN A 174 -0.45 8.23 -10.10
CA ASN A 174 -1.29 7.14 -9.60
C ASN A 174 -2.18 6.56 -10.72
N GLY A 175 -1.68 6.53 -11.96
CA GLY A 175 -2.36 6.00 -13.14
C GLY A 175 -2.33 4.48 -13.21
N ILE A 176 -2.98 3.95 -14.24
CA ILE A 176 -3.01 2.52 -14.56
C ILE A 176 -2.14 2.20 -15.79
N ASP A 177 -1.62 3.22 -16.46
CA ASP A 177 -0.73 3.14 -17.62
C ASP A 177 0.67 2.67 -17.24
N GLY A 178 1.27 1.81 -18.06
CA GLY A 178 2.62 1.29 -17.90
C GLY A 178 2.86 0.43 -16.64
N VAL A 179 1.81 -0.02 -15.96
CA VAL A 179 1.94 -0.76 -14.70
C VAL A 179 2.39 -2.20 -14.94
N VAL A 180 1.85 -2.86 -15.97
CA VAL A 180 2.27 -4.21 -16.38
C VAL A 180 3.72 -4.18 -16.85
N SER A 181 4.07 -3.21 -17.69
CA SER A 181 5.43 -3.00 -18.19
C SER A 181 6.42 -2.79 -17.03
N THR A 182 6.03 -2.01 -16.01
CA THR A 182 6.83 -1.80 -14.81
C THR A 182 7.00 -3.10 -14.01
N ALA A 183 5.92 -3.89 -13.84
CA ALA A 183 5.99 -5.17 -13.14
C ALA A 183 6.96 -6.13 -13.81
N VAL A 184 6.96 -6.19 -15.16
CA VAL A 184 7.92 -6.96 -15.94
C VAL A 184 9.36 -6.48 -15.70
N GLY A 185 9.59 -5.17 -15.64
CA GLY A 185 10.89 -4.58 -15.33
C GLY A 185 11.36 -4.94 -13.90
N VAL A 186 10.48 -4.83 -12.91
CA VAL A 186 10.76 -5.21 -11.52
C VAL A 186 11.13 -6.68 -11.41
N ALA A 187 10.42 -7.56 -12.13
CA ALA A 187 10.68 -9.00 -12.12
C ALA A 187 12.11 -9.37 -12.57
N GLN A 188 12.82 -8.47 -13.25
CA GLN A 188 14.22 -8.72 -13.63
C GLN A 188 15.19 -8.64 -12.45
N HIS A 189 14.78 -8.07 -11.33
CA HIS A 189 15.64 -7.84 -10.16
C HIS A 189 15.37 -8.80 -9.00
N PHE A 190 14.32 -9.62 -9.09
CA PHE A 190 13.96 -10.60 -8.07
C PHE A 190 13.83 -11.99 -8.67
N ALA A 191 14.17 -13.03 -7.88
CA ALA A 191 13.96 -14.41 -8.31
C ALA A 191 12.48 -14.71 -8.53
N GLN A 192 11.61 -14.13 -7.69
CA GLN A 192 10.17 -14.21 -7.81
C GLN A 192 9.53 -12.84 -7.57
N THR A 193 8.64 -12.45 -8.46
CA THR A 193 7.80 -11.26 -8.33
C THR A 193 6.35 -11.67 -8.46
N THR A 194 5.54 -11.24 -7.52
CA THR A 194 4.09 -11.33 -7.59
C THR A 194 3.53 -9.96 -7.95
N PHE A 195 2.78 -9.86 -9.02
CA PHE A 195 2.11 -8.64 -9.46
C PHE A 195 0.62 -8.71 -9.13
N LEU A 196 0.19 -7.92 -8.17
CA LEU A 196 -1.21 -7.76 -7.79
C LEU A 196 -1.85 -6.63 -8.57
N THR A 197 -2.91 -6.91 -9.32
CA THR A 197 -3.54 -5.95 -10.23
C THR A 197 -5.05 -6.12 -10.32
N GLY A 198 -5.75 -5.05 -10.69
CA GLY A 198 -7.14 -5.09 -11.13
C GLY A 198 -7.25 -5.25 -12.66
N ASP A 199 -8.46 -5.55 -13.12
CA ASP A 199 -8.80 -5.78 -14.53
C ASP A 199 -8.50 -4.57 -15.42
N PHE A 200 -8.91 -3.36 -15.03
CA PHE A 200 -8.63 -2.14 -15.80
C PHE A 200 -7.13 -1.91 -16.01
N THR A 201 -6.33 -2.08 -14.96
CA THR A 201 -4.88 -1.91 -15.03
C THR A 201 -4.26 -2.94 -15.98
N LEU A 202 -4.70 -4.21 -15.89
CA LEU A 202 -4.18 -5.27 -16.75
C LEU A 202 -4.53 -5.02 -18.21
N LEU A 203 -5.80 -4.69 -18.49
CA LEU A 203 -6.26 -4.40 -19.87
C LEU A 203 -5.57 -3.18 -20.46
N HIS A 204 -5.37 -2.13 -19.67
CA HIS A 204 -4.80 -0.86 -20.15
C HIS A 204 -3.35 -0.99 -20.64
N ASP A 205 -2.57 -1.88 -20.01
CA ASP A 205 -1.15 -2.10 -20.36
C ASP A 205 -0.86 -3.57 -20.71
N LEU A 206 -1.84 -4.27 -21.29
CA LEU A 206 -1.72 -5.68 -21.66
C LEU A 206 -0.53 -5.94 -22.60
N SER A 207 -0.21 -4.99 -23.46
CA SER A 207 0.94 -5.04 -24.36
C SER A 207 2.28 -5.15 -23.61
N GLY A 208 2.34 -4.71 -22.36
CA GLY A 208 3.51 -4.88 -21.48
C GLY A 208 3.93 -6.34 -21.30
N LEU A 209 3.01 -7.30 -21.48
CA LEU A 209 3.33 -8.72 -21.44
C LEU A 209 4.26 -9.17 -22.59
N ALA A 210 4.27 -8.44 -23.70
CA ALA A 210 5.21 -8.73 -24.79
C ALA A 210 6.68 -8.53 -24.37
N LEU A 211 6.94 -7.59 -23.46
CA LEU A 211 8.28 -7.35 -22.89
C LEU A 211 8.78 -8.55 -22.09
N GLN A 212 7.89 -9.25 -21.39
CA GLN A 212 8.23 -10.46 -20.64
C GLN A 212 8.88 -11.50 -21.56
N ARG A 213 8.30 -11.74 -22.72
CA ARG A 213 8.84 -12.70 -23.68
C ARG A 213 10.25 -12.32 -24.14
N GLU A 214 10.46 -11.05 -24.52
CA GLU A 214 11.77 -10.56 -24.93
C GLU A 214 12.81 -10.69 -23.84
N MET A 215 12.44 -10.33 -22.61
CA MET A 215 13.34 -10.42 -21.46
C MET A 215 13.71 -11.87 -21.11
N LEU A 216 12.77 -12.82 -21.22
CA LEU A 216 13.05 -14.24 -21.04
C LEU A 216 13.99 -14.80 -22.12
N LEU A 217 13.87 -14.36 -23.36
CA LEU A 217 14.73 -14.78 -24.46
C LEU A 217 16.16 -14.25 -24.31
N GLN A 218 16.35 -13.08 -23.72
CA GLN A 218 17.66 -12.46 -23.51
C GLN A 218 18.42 -13.00 -22.28
N ARG A 219 17.72 -13.54 -21.29
CA ARG A 219 18.33 -14.09 -20.08
C ARG A 219 18.79 -15.53 -20.27
N ARG A 220 20.06 -15.70 -20.63
CA ARG A 220 20.79 -16.97 -20.61
C ARG A 220 21.86 -16.91 -19.53
N GLY A 221 21.46 -17.05 -18.26
CA GLY A 221 22.43 -17.01 -17.15
C GLY A 221 22.15 -18.07 -16.07
N PRO A 222 23.16 -18.44 -15.26
CA PRO A 222 23.04 -19.49 -14.24
C PRO A 222 22.16 -19.14 -13.04
N ALA A 223 21.69 -17.91 -12.93
CA ALA A 223 20.88 -17.44 -11.79
C ALA A 223 19.39 -17.79 -11.86
N GLY A 224 18.98 -18.66 -12.80
CA GLY A 224 17.60 -19.04 -13.00
C GLY A 224 16.78 -18.00 -13.78
N THR A 225 15.62 -18.43 -14.29
CA THR A 225 14.67 -17.55 -14.97
C THR A 225 13.83 -16.83 -13.91
N PRO A 226 13.75 -15.49 -13.90
CA PRO A 226 12.88 -14.78 -12.96
C PRO A 226 11.44 -15.17 -13.22
N SER A 227 10.68 -15.38 -12.15
CA SER A 227 9.27 -15.69 -12.20
C SER A 227 8.45 -14.43 -11.95
N LEU A 228 7.46 -14.21 -12.83
CA LEU A 228 6.42 -13.20 -12.63
C LEU A 228 5.07 -13.91 -12.54
N VAL A 229 4.47 -13.86 -11.36
CA VAL A 229 3.10 -14.35 -11.13
C VAL A 229 2.17 -13.15 -11.13
N ILE A 230 1.15 -13.16 -11.99
CA ILE A 230 0.13 -12.11 -12.04
C ILE A 230 -1.10 -12.60 -11.29
N VAL A 231 -1.47 -11.86 -10.25
CA VAL A 231 -2.68 -12.09 -9.48
C VAL A 231 -3.67 -10.99 -9.84
N LEU A 232 -4.72 -11.39 -10.55
CA LEU A 232 -5.76 -10.50 -11.02
C LEU A 232 -6.98 -10.55 -10.09
N LEU A 233 -7.32 -9.43 -9.50
CA LEU A 233 -8.61 -9.21 -8.84
C LEU A 233 -9.55 -8.57 -9.86
N ASN A 234 -10.41 -9.39 -10.44
CA ASN A 234 -11.36 -8.95 -11.47
C ASN A 234 -12.72 -8.68 -10.83
N ASN A 235 -13.03 -7.42 -10.60
CA ASN A 235 -14.34 -6.96 -10.13
C ASN A 235 -15.21 -6.35 -11.25
N ASN A 236 -14.82 -6.58 -12.50
CA ASN A 236 -15.51 -6.15 -13.71
C ASN A 236 -15.64 -4.62 -13.83
N GLY A 237 -14.59 -3.89 -13.45
CA GLY A 237 -14.58 -2.45 -13.71
C GLY A 237 -13.98 -1.58 -12.63
N GLY A 238 -14.42 -0.33 -12.60
CA GLY A 238 -13.91 0.72 -11.72
C GLY A 238 -14.55 0.75 -10.33
N ALA A 239 -14.65 -0.36 -9.61
CA ALA A 239 -15.33 -0.45 -8.31
C ALA A 239 -14.82 0.54 -7.24
N ILE A 240 -13.59 1.07 -7.38
CA ILE A 240 -13.11 2.14 -6.50
C ILE A 240 -14.04 3.37 -6.49
N PHE A 241 -14.76 3.60 -7.59
CA PHE A 241 -15.64 4.77 -7.72
C PHE A 241 -16.93 4.64 -6.90
N ASP A 242 -17.33 3.41 -6.48
CA ASP A 242 -18.43 3.19 -5.55
C ASP A 242 -18.22 3.88 -4.20
N MET A 243 -16.95 4.03 -3.79
CA MET A 243 -16.55 4.66 -2.54
C MET A 243 -16.32 6.18 -2.67
N LEU A 244 -16.66 6.76 -3.81
CA LEU A 244 -16.43 8.18 -4.10
C LEU A 244 -17.75 8.91 -4.35
N PRO A 245 -17.77 10.26 -4.26
CA PRO A 245 -18.98 11.04 -4.53
C PRO A 245 -19.63 10.79 -5.90
N GLN A 246 -18.85 10.30 -6.86
CA GLN A 246 -19.31 9.92 -8.20
C GLN A 246 -20.33 8.79 -8.18
N ALA A 247 -20.38 7.96 -7.12
CA ALA A 247 -21.38 6.91 -6.96
C ALA A 247 -22.82 7.43 -7.05
N SER A 248 -23.05 8.72 -6.75
CA SER A 248 -24.34 9.37 -6.86
C SER A 248 -24.66 9.97 -8.24
N ALA A 249 -23.79 9.78 -9.25
CA ALA A 249 -23.91 10.37 -10.58
C ALA A 249 -24.82 9.55 -11.52
N ASP A 250 -25.96 9.06 -11.03
CA ASP A 250 -26.95 8.36 -11.84
C ASP A 250 -27.58 9.30 -12.91
N PRO A 251 -27.76 8.88 -14.17
CA PRO A 251 -27.58 7.53 -14.75
C PRO A 251 -26.20 7.29 -15.38
N TYR A 252 -25.22 8.12 -15.12
CA TYR A 252 -23.92 8.10 -15.79
C TYR A 252 -22.89 7.21 -15.09
N PHE A 253 -23.13 6.85 -13.84
CA PHE A 253 -22.15 6.16 -12.98
C PHE A 253 -21.69 4.84 -13.58
N GLU A 254 -22.61 3.94 -13.89
CA GLU A 254 -22.30 2.63 -14.43
C GLU A 254 -21.48 2.74 -15.73
N ARG A 255 -21.92 3.60 -16.64
CA ARG A 255 -21.29 3.72 -17.95
C ARG A 255 -19.94 4.42 -17.95
N LEU A 256 -19.76 5.46 -17.11
CA LEU A 256 -18.58 6.32 -17.17
C LEU A 256 -17.55 6.05 -16.07
N PHE A 257 -17.96 5.45 -14.95
CA PHE A 257 -17.10 5.20 -13.81
C PHE A 257 -16.87 3.71 -13.53
N LEU A 258 -17.92 2.93 -13.38
CA LEU A 258 -17.77 1.46 -13.28
C LEU A 258 -17.26 0.89 -14.60
N ALA A 259 -17.85 1.32 -15.71
CA ALA A 259 -17.45 0.95 -17.06
C ALA A 259 -17.13 -0.55 -17.21
N PRO A 260 -18.10 -1.45 -16.93
CA PRO A 260 -17.88 -2.88 -16.93
C PRO A 260 -17.33 -3.35 -18.27
N GLN A 261 -16.31 -4.19 -18.25
CA GLN A 261 -15.62 -4.64 -19.45
C GLN A 261 -16.08 -6.01 -19.94
N ASP A 262 -16.71 -6.81 -19.06
CA ASP A 262 -17.21 -8.17 -19.33
C ASP A 262 -16.16 -9.10 -19.94
N VAL A 263 -14.88 -8.86 -19.62
CA VAL A 263 -13.76 -9.68 -20.09
C VAL A 263 -13.55 -10.87 -19.16
N ARG A 264 -13.43 -12.05 -19.76
CA ARG A 264 -13.00 -13.26 -19.06
C ARG A 264 -11.52 -13.49 -19.35
N PHE A 265 -10.72 -13.61 -18.30
CA PHE A 265 -9.28 -13.87 -18.38
C PHE A 265 -8.98 -15.35 -18.23
#